data_93c759d415256763ebc5dbacfb26b089
#
_entry.id   93c759d415256763ebc5dbacfb26b089
#
_cell.length_a   1.000
_cell.length_b   1.000
_cell.length_c   1.000
_cell.angle_alpha   90.00
_cell.angle_beta   90.00
_cell.angle_gamma   90.00
#
_symmetry.space_group_name_H-M   'P 1'
#
loop_
_entity.id
_entity.type
_entity.pdbx_description
1 polymer ?
#
loop_
_entity_poly.entity_id
_entity_poly.type
_entity_poly.pdbx_seq_one_letter_code
_entity_poly.pdbx_strand_id
1 'polypeptide(L)'
;LREFHGSEKKLEKQQELLMKLQENGINTDYFLRNNQESLVSKDKTEQRFTLQHWYEGKECDTKSREDILKSVRTLARLHILMKMEPVEEYRERSLREEYLRHNQELRKIRKFIRNKGASNVFEKNYLASVEQFLERAQYAVKLLDETDYDDLRERAWREGQVCHGEYNQ
;
A
#
# COMPACT_ATOMS: atom_id res chain seq x y z
N LEU A 1 -4.71 -4.60 -18.80
CA LEU A 1 -3.31 -4.29 -19.09
C LEU A 1 -2.89 -3.08 -18.29
N ARG A 2 -1.77 -3.18 -17.55
CA ARG A 2 -1.21 -2.07 -16.75
C ARG A 2 0.29 -1.99 -16.95
N GLU A 3 0.82 -0.76 -16.96
CA GLU A 3 2.25 -0.50 -16.90
C GLU A 3 2.82 -0.97 -15.56
N PHE A 4 4.01 -1.55 -15.58
CA PHE A 4 4.62 -2.18 -14.40
C PHE A 4 6.03 -1.64 -14.13
N HIS A 5 6.21 -1.05 -12.95
CA HIS A 5 7.47 -0.48 -12.48
C HIS A 5 8.06 -1.21 -11.26
N GLY A 6 7.42 -2.29 -10.82
CA GLY A 6 7.77 -3.00 -9.61
C GLY A 6 8.86 -4.07 -9.75
N SER A 7 9.09 -4.80 -8.67
CA SER A 7 9.93 -6.00 -8.61
C SER A 7 9.15 -7.22 -9.10
N GLU A 8 9.72 -7.98 -10.05
CA GLU A 8 9.11 -9.23 -10.54
C GLU A 8 9.02 -10.29 -9.43
N LYS A 9 9.99 -10.33 -8.51
CA LYS A 9 9.92 -11.22 -7.34
C LYS A 9 8.71 -10.92 -6.46
N LYS A 10 8.44 -9.63 -6.18
CA LYS A 10 7.23 -9.23 -5.44
C LYS A 10 5.96 -9.61 -6.20
N LEU A 11 5.96 -9.44 -7.52
CA LEU A 11 4.83 -9.79 -8.36
C LEU A 11 4.54 -11.30 -8.34
N GLU A 12 5.57 -12.15 -8.41
CA GLU A 12 5.40 -13.59 -8.29
C GLU A 12 4.83 -13.99 -6.91
N LYS A 13 5.30 -13.37 -5.83
CA LYS A 13 4.74 -13.61 -4.49
C LYS A 13 3.29 -13.13 -4.37
N GLN A 14 2.97 -12.01 -4.98
CA GLN A 14 1.59 -11.54 -5.06
C GLN A 14 0.72 -12.53 -5.83
N GLN A 15 1.21 -13.06 -6.95
CA GLN A 15 0.50 -14.08 -7.73
C GLN A 15 0.24 -15.35 -6.92
N GLU A 16 1.23 -15.85 -6.18
CA GLU A 16 1.05 -17.01 -5.28
C GLU A 16 -0.11 -16.78 -4.29
N LEU A 17 -0.18 -15.58 -3.69
CA LEU A 17 -1.26 -15.22 -2.77
C LEU A 17 -2.62 -15.16 -3.47
N LEU A 18 -2.69 -14.50 -4.64
CA LEU A 18 -3.92 -14.38 -5.42
C LEU A 18 -4.46 -15.74 -5.84
N MET A 19 -3.59 -16.64 -6.29
CA MET A 19 -3.97 -18.02 -6.63
C MET A 19 -4.49 -18.78 -5.42
N LYS A 20 -3.84 -18.66 -4.25
CA LYS A 20 -4.33 -19.24 -2.99
C LYS A 20 -5.73 -18.73 -2.63
N LEU A 21 -6.01 -17.45 -2.82
CA LEU A 21 -7.34 -16.88 -2.56
C LEU A 21 -8.38 -17.46 -3.52
N GLN A 22 -8.05 -17.60 -4.78
CA GLN A 22 -8.89 -18.24 -5.80
C GLN A 22 -9.25 -19.68 -5.44
N GLU A 23 -8.27 -20.49 -5.08
CA GLU A 23 -8.44 -21.88 -4.65
C GLU A 23 -9.37 -22.00 -3.42
N ASN A 24 -9.43 -20.95 -2.61
CA ASN A 24 -10.33 -20.86 -1.46
C ASN A 24 -11.67 -20.16 -1.78
N GLY A 25 -12.00 -19.97 -3.05
CA GLY A 25 -13.28 -19.44 -3.52
C GLY A 25 -13.46 -17.96 -3.28
N ILE A 26 -12.36 -17.19 -3.22
CA ILE A 26 -12.38 -15.72 -3.23
C ILE A 26 -11.96 -15.25 -4.62
N ASN A 27 -12.88 -14.66 -5.35
CA ASN A 27 -12.58 -14.09 -6.66
C ASN A 27 -11.70 -12.85 -6.48
N THR A 28 -10.52 -12.90 -7.09
CA THR A 28 -9.57 -11.78 -7.15
C THR A 28 -9.01 -11.68 -8.56
N ASP A 29 -8.64 -10.49 -8.99
CA ASP A 29 -7.89 -10.35 -10.23
C ASP A 29 -6.48 -10.91 -10.03
N TYR A 30 -6.18 -11.95 -10.76
CA TYR A 30 -4.84 -12.55 -10.80
C TYR A 30 -4.14 -12.19 -12.10
N PHE A 31 -2.81 -12.29 -12.09
CA PHE A 31 -2.00 -12.00 -13.26
C PHE A 31 -1.99 -13.17 -14.25
N LEU A 32 -1.99 -12.83 -15.52
CA LEU A 32 -1.88 -13.79 -16.62
C LEU A 32 -0.42 -13.88 -17.08
N ARG A 33 0.06 -15.11 -17.27
CA ARG A 33 1.40 -15.35 -17.82
C ARG A 33 1.39 -15.19 -19.34
N ASN A 34 2.46 -14.66 -19.88
CA ASN A 34 2.68 -14.57 -21.31
C ASN A 34 3.21 -15.91 -21.88
N ASN A 35 3.48 -15.95 -23.17
CA ASN A 35 3.99 -17.17 -23.86
C ASN A 35 5.39 -17.63 -23.38
N GLN A 36 6.06 -16.83 -22.56
CA GLN A 36 7.36 -17.14 -21.95
C GLN A 36 7.22 -17.48 -20.46
N GLU A 37 6.00 -17.81 -20.01
CA GLU A 37 5.68 -18.08 -18.61
C GLU A 37 5.96 -16.94 -17.62
N SER A 38 6.23 -15.71 -18.14
CA SER A 38 6.46 -14.53 -17.32
C SER A 38 5.15 -13.77 -17.05
N LEU A 39 5.03 -13.19 -15.84
CA LEU A 39 3.94 -12.26 -15.48
C LEU A 39 4.14 -10.87 -16.09
N VAL A 40 5.36 -10.56 -16.56
CA VAL A 40 5.71 -9.28 -17.14
C VAL A 40 6.00 -9.43 -18.63
N SER A 41 5.38 -8.61 -19.44
CA SER A 41 5.67 -8.46 -20.86
C SER A 41 6.35 -7.13 -21.13
N LYS A 42 7.19 -7.08 -22.16
CA LYS A 42 7.83 -5.85 -22.61
C LYS A 42 7.37 -5.51 -24.03
N ASP A 43 7.20 -4.25 -24.31
CA ASP A 43 6.96 -3.77 -25.65
C ASP A 43 8.29 -3.52 -26.41
N LYS A 44 8.19 -2.98 -27.63
CA LYS A 44 9.35 -2.66 -28.49
C LYS A 44 10.25 -1.56 -27.90
N THR A 45 9.76 -0.81 -26.92
CA THR A 45 10.48 0.27 -26.25
C THR A 45 11.05 -0.16 -24.89
N GLU A 46 11.04 -1.47 -24.58
CA GLU A 46 11.41 -2.05 -23.28
C GLU A 46 10.49 -1.64 -22.13
N GLN A 47 9.36 -1.00 -22.42
CA GLN A 47 8.37 -0.67 -21.41
C GLN A 47 7.68 -1.94 -20.92
N ARG A 48 7.54 -2.06 -19.59
CA ARG A 48 7.06 -3.28 -18.91
C ARG A 48 5.58 -3.19 -18.60
N PHE A 49 4.85 -4.29 -18.81
CA PHE A 49 3.42 -4.40 -18.60
C PHE A 49 3.04 -5.70 -17.92
N THR A 50 1.95 -5.67 -17.17
CA THR A 50 1.26 -6.86 -16.64
C THR A 50 -0.14 -6.94 -17.21
N LEU A 51 -0.64 -8.16 -17.38
CA LEU A 51 -2.02 -8.43 -17.74
C LEU A 51 -2.72 -9.14 -16.58
N GLN A 52 -3.88 -8.63 -16.18
CA GLN A 52 -4.68 -9.21 -15.11
C GLN A 52 -6.00 -9.74 -15.65
N HIS A 53 -6.49 -10.82 -15.08
CA HIS A 53 -7.85 -11.27 -15.27
C HIS A 53 -8.82 -10.25 -14.69
N TRP A 54 -9.88 -9.94 -15.41
CA TRP A 54 -10.91 -9.02 -14.94
C TRP A 54 -12.18 -9.82 -14.60
N TYR A 55 -12.74 -9.56 -13.43
CA TYR A 55 -14.02 -10.12 -13.05
C TYR A 55 -15.15 -9.12 -13.33
N GLU A 56 -16.18 -9.59 -13.99
CA GLU A 56 -17.43 -8.86 -14.06
C GLU A 56 -18.19 -9.06 -12.76
N GLY A 57 -18.58 -7.97 -12.13
CA GLY A 57 -19.29 -8.01 -10.86
C GLY A 57 -20.10 -6.73 -10.63
N LYS A 58 -20.96 -6.79 -9.64
CA LYS A 58 -21.71 -5.64 -9.14
C LYS A 58 -20.92 -5.03 -7.98
N GLU A 59 -20.75 -3.73 -8.01
CA GLU A 59 -20.22 -3.00 -6.85
C GLU A 59 -21.14 -3.15 -5.63
N CYS A 60 -20.54 -3.11 -4.44
CA CYS A 60 -21.28 -3.17 -3.19
C CYS A 60 -22.20 -1.93 -3.05
N ASP A 61 -23.51 -2.17 -2.96
CA ASP A 61 -24.43 -1.10 -2.61
C ASP A 61 -24.36 -0.81 -1.10
N THR A 62 -23.76 0.29 -0.75
CA THR A 62 -23.61 0.72 0.67
C THR A 62 -24.93 1.04 1.37
N LYS A 63 -26.07 1.08 0.65
CA LYS A 63 -27.42 1.21 1.21
C LYS A 63 -28.08 -0.17 1.39
N SER A 64 -27.56 -1.22 0.78
CA SER A 64 -28.03 -2.60 0.93
C SER A 64 -27.38 -3.26 2.15
N ARG A 65 -28.17 -3.58 3.16
CA ARG A 65 -27.69 -4.34 4.33
C ARG A 65 -27.10 -5.70 3.93
N GLU A 66 -27.67 -6.35 2.93
CA GLU A 66 -27.21 -7.66 2.46
C GLU A 66 -25.83 -7.56 1.80
N ASP A 67 -25.63 -6.57 0.92
CA ASP A 67 -24.35 -6.33 0.25
C ASP A 67 -23.25 -5.99 1.27
N ILE A 68 -23.56 -5.12 2.27
CA ILE A 68 -22.64 -4.79 3.36
C ILE A 68 -22.23 -6.05 4.13
N LEU A 69 -23.19 -6.87 4.54
CA LEU A 69 -22.90 -8.10 5.30
C LEU A 69 -22.08 -9.10 4.47
N LYS A 70 -22.35 -9.20 3.19
CA LYS A 70 -21.56 -10.03 2.26
C LYS A 70 -20.13 -9.53 2.14
N SER A 71 -19.95 -8.23 1.96
CA SER A 71 -18.63 -7.58 1.88
C SER A 71 -17.82 -7.81 3.17
N VAL A 72 -18.41 -7.58 4.34
CA VAL A 72 -17.75 -7.81 5.63
C VAL A 72 -17.36 -9.29 5.83
N ARG A 73 -18.21 -10.23 5.43
CA ARG A 73 -17.87 -11.66 5.50
C ARG A 73 -16.70 -12.02 4.57
N THR A 74 -16.69 -11.47 3.35
CA THR A 74 -15.58 -11.66 2.41
C THR A 74 -14.28 -11.08 2.99
N LEU A 75 -14.32 -9.88 3.57
CA LEU A 75 -13.18 -9.24 4.21
C LEU A 75 -12.64 -10.09 5.38
N ALA A 76 -13.52 -10.61 6.23
CA ALA A 76 -13.13 -11.49 7.33
C ALA A 76 -12.43 -12.77 6.82
N ARG A 77 -12.92 -13.38 5.74
CA ARG A 77 -12.26 -14.53 5.09
C ARG A 77 -10.91 -14.16 4.50
N LEU A 78 -10.80 -13.00 3.85
CA LEU A 78 -9.54 -12.47 3.35
C LEU A 78 -8.49 -12.37 4.47
N HIS A 79 -8.83 -11.77 5.60
CA HIS A 79 -7.91 -11.63 6.74
C HIS A 79 -7.40 -12.98 7.29
N ILE A 80 -8.20 -14.03 7.21
CA ILE A 80 -7.79 -15.38 7.62
C ILE A 80 -6.80 -15.99 6.60
N LEU A 81 -7.06 -15.79 5.30
CA LEU A 81 -6.33 -16.43 4.21
C LEU A 81 -5.07 -15.68 3.79
N MET A 82 -5.04 -14.36 3.98
CA MET A 82 -3.93 -13.50 3.57
C MET A 82 -2.73 -13.63 4.51
N LYS A 83 -2.13 -14.81 4.48
CA LYS A 83 -0.90 -15.13 5.20
C LYS A 83 0.11 -15.76 4.25
N MET A 84 1.35 -15.28 4.33
CA MET A 84 2.48 -15.73 3.55
C MET A 84 3.69 -15.89 4.45
N GLU A 85 4.68 -16.69 4.00
CA GLU A 85 5.96 -16.74 4.68
C GLU A 85 6.63 -15.37 4.64
N PRO A 86 7.07 -14.82 5.79
CA PRO A 86 7.71 -13.51 5.84
C PRO A 86 9.00 -13.49 5.02
N VAL A 87 9.16 -12.45 4.20
CA VAL A 87 10.36 -12.20 3.40
C VAL A 87 10.93 -10.84 3.79
N GLU A 88 12.10 -10.81 4.44
CA GLU A 88 12.67 -9.60 5.05
C GLU A 88 12.84 -8.46 4.03
N GLU A 89 13.23 -8.76 2.78
CA GLU A 89 13.36 -7.73 1.73
C GLU A 89 12.04 -7.01 1.39
N TYR A 90 10.88 -7.57 1.79
CA TYR A 90 9.55 -7.01 1.55
C TYR A 90 8.93 -6.38 2.79
N ARG A 91 9.68 -6.35 3.89
CA ARG A 91 9.24 -5.70 5.11
C ARG A 91 9.15 -4.18 4.90
N GLU A 92 7.95 -3.68 4.88
CA GLU A 92 7.72 -2.25 4.72
C GLU A 92 8.19 -1.47 5.96
N ARG A 93 8.54 -0.21 5.77
CA ARG A 93 8.87 0.69 6.88
C ARG A 93 7.70 0.83 7.83
N SER A 94 8.00 1.08 9.09
CA SER A 94 6.96 1.40 10.06
C SER A 94 6.33 2.77 9.75
N LEU A 95 5.07 2.94 10.12
CA LEU A 95 4.40 4.24 10.01
C LEU A 95 5.18 5.33 10.76
N ARG A 96 5.79 4.98 11.90
CA ARG A 96 6.68 5.86 12.67
C ARG A 96 7.88 6.32 11.86
N GLU A 97 8.60 5.40 11.20
CA GLU A 97 9.76 5.72 10.35
C GLU A 97 9.35 6.60 9.16
N GLU A 98 8.21 6.34 8.54
CA GLU A 98 7.68 7.16 7.45
C GLU A 98 7.35 8.59 7.92
N TYR A 99 6.70 8.77 9.05
CA TYR A 99 6.46 10.10 9.63
C TYR A 99 7.77 10.84 9.93
N LEU A 100 8.75 10.18 10.55
CA LEU A 100 10.04 10.78 10.85
C LEU A 100 10.78 11.23 9.58
N ARG A 101 10.77 10.39 8.54
CA ARG A 101 11.38 10.67 7.23
C ARG A 101 10.71 11.88 6.57
N HIS A 102 9.39 11.89 6.44
CA HIS A 102 8.65 12.99 5.84
C HIS A 102 8.83 14.30 6.62
N ASN A 103 8.87 14.24 7.95
CA ASN A 103 9.15 15.42 8.78
C ASN A 103 10.54 16.00 8.52
N GLN A 104 11.53 15.15 8.28
CA GLN A 104 12.87 15.61 7.90
C GLN A 104 12.87 16.27 6.53
N GLU A 105 12.17 15.70 5.55
CA GLU A 105 12.03 16.27 4.21
C GLU A 105 11.35 17.66 4.27
N LEU A 106 10.24 17.77 4.98
CA LEU A 106 9.55 19.06 5.17
C LEU A 106 10.46 20.12 5.82
N ARG A 107 11.26 19.74 6.82
CA ARG A 107 12.24 20.66 7.44
C ARG A 107 13.33 21.09 6.46
N LYS A 108 13.82 20.19 5.60
CA LYS A 108 14.81 20.52 4.56
C LYS A 108 14.22 21.51 3.54
N ILE A 109 13.00 21.25 3.07
CA ILE A 109 12.30 22.16 2.14
C ILE A 109 12.08 23.52 2.78
N ARG A 110 11.60 23.57 4.05
CA ARG A 110 11.43 24.81 4.80
C ARG A 110 12.73 25.60 4.87
N LYS A 111 13.83 24.94 5.26
CA LYS A 111 15.15 25.58 5.34
C LYS A 111 15.60 26.11 3.98
N PHE A 112 15.42 25.35 2.92
CA PHE A 112 15.76 25.77 1.55
C PHE A 112 14.98 27.03 1.14
N ILE A 113 13.65 27.05 1.31
CA ILE A 113 12.81 28.19 0.92
C ILE A 113 13.15 29.44 1.77
N ARG A 114 13.41 29.29 3.08
CA ARG A 114 13.82 30.39 3.95
C ARG A 114 15.16 30.99 3.51
N ASN A 115 16.15 30.17 3.17
CA ASN A 115 17.48 30.64 2.75
C ASN A 115 17.48 31.34 1.39
N LYS A 116 16.68 30.84 0.47
CA LYS A 116 16.52 31.40 -0.89
C LYS A 116 15.64 32.66 -0.89
N GLY A 117 14.73 32.80 0.07
CA GLY A 117 13.60 33.72 0.06
C GLY A 117 12.42 33.18 -0.75
N ALA A 118 11.21 33.27 -0.18
CA ALA A 118 10.00 32.81 -0.86
C ALA A 118 9.67 33.69 -2.08
N SER A 119 9.73 33.11 -3.27
CA SER A 119 9.59 33.83 -4.55
C SER A 119 8.20 33.79 -5.16
N ASN A 120 7.33 32.88 -4.73
CA ASN A 120 5.98 32.71 -5.25
C ASN A 120 4.95 32.48 -4.14
N VAL A 121 3.66 32.51 -4.52
CA VAL A 121 2.54 32.35 -3.57
C VAL A 121 2.56 30.99 -2.86
N PHE A 122 2.90 29.93 -3.57
CA PHE A 122 2.99 28.60 -2.99
C PHE A 122 4.04 28.55 -1.85
N GLU A 123 5.25 29.05 -2.10
CA GLU A 123 6.33 29.06 -1.10
C GLU A 123 5.99 29.91 0.13
N LYS A 124 5.29 31.04 -0.07
CA LYS A 124 4.81 31.89 1.04
C LYS A 124 3.78 31.15 1.89
N ASN A 125 2.80 30.51 1.25
CA ASN A 125 1.77 29.72 1.93
C ASN A 125 2.36 28.51 2.64
N TYR A 126 3.32 27.83 2.01
CA TYR A 126 4.04 26.73 2.61
C TYR A 126 4.74 27.15 3.90
N LEU A 127 5.52 28.25 3.88
CA LEU A 127 6.20 28.76 5.08
C LEU A 127 5.23 29.19 6.17
N ALA A 128 4.05 29.70 5.82
CA ALA A 128 3.03 30.10 6.78
C ALA A 128 2.36 28.91 7.50
N SER A 129 2.30 27.74 6.85
CA SER A 129 1.55 26.58 7.35
C SER A 129 2.40 25.41 7.82
N VAL A 130 3.61 25.23 7.28
CA VAL A 130 4.44 24.04 7.49
C VAL A 130 4.74 23.74 8.97
N GLU A 131 4.88 24.76 9.80
CA GLU A 131 5.17 24.57 11.23
C GLU A 131 4.04 23.84 11.95
N GLN A 132 2.81 24.26 11.72
CA GLN A 132 1.62 23.61 12.28
C GLN A 132 1.52 22.12 11.86
N PHE A 133 1.84 21.79 10.60
CA PHE A 133 1.84 20.41 10.13
C PHE A 133 2.97 19.58 10.75
N LEU A 134 4.17 20.18 10.93
CA LEU A 134 5.28 19.53 11.59
C LEU A 134 4.98 19.22 13.06
N GLU A 135 4.34 20.16 13.78
CA GLU A 135 3.91 19.96 15.17
C GLU A 135 2.89 18.82 15.28
N ARG A 136 1.89 18.81 14.41
CA ARG A 136 0.88 17.72 14.36
C ARG A 136 1.51 16.38 14.04
N ALA A 137 2.44 16.33 13.10
CA ALA A 137 3.13 15.11 12.73
C ALA A 137 4.06 14.60 13.83
N GLN A 138 4.71 15.49 14.61
CA GLN A 138 5.46 15.12 15.81
C GLN A 138 4.56 14.57 16.90
N TYR A 139 3.40 15.19 17.10
CA TYR A 139 2.41 14.69 18.04
C TYR A 139 1.88 13.29 17.64
N ALA A 140 1.66 13.05 16.34
CA ALA A 140 1.26 11.73 15.85
C ALA A 140 2.34 10.66 16.12
N VAL A 141 3.63 10.97 15.94
CA VAL A 141 4.73 10.07 16.31
C VAL A 141 4.71 9.78 17.82
N LYS A 142 4.53 10.80 18.65
CA LYS A 142 4.44 10.61 20.11
C LYS A 142 3.27 9.69 20.50
N LEU A 143 2.11 9.85 19.87
CA LEU A 143 0.97 8.96 20.11
C LEU A 143 1.29 7.51 19.71
N LEU A 144 2.00 7.28 18.61
CA LEU A 144 2.45 5.94 18.23
C LEU A 144 3.40 5.33 19.27
N ASP A 145 4.34 6.14 19.79
CA ASP A 145 5.30 5.70 20.82
C ASP A 145 4.61 5.34 22.16
N GLU A 146 3.39 5.86 22.41
CA GLU A 146 2.56 5.56 23.60
C GLU A 146 1.65 4.33 23.41
N THR A 147 1.69 3.67 22.25
CA THR A 147 0.87 2.48 21.94
C THR A 147 1.72 1.22 21.81
N ASP A 148 1.06 0.08 21.69
CA ASP A 148 1.67 -1.23 21.38
C ASP A 148 1.88 -1.46 19.86
N TYR A 149 1.96 -0.38 19.07
CA TYR A 149 2.04 -0.45 17.61
C TYR A 149 3.24 -1.29 17.12
N ASP A 150 4.41 -1.12 17.71
CA ASP A 150 5.60 -1.87 17.31
C ASP A 150 5.46 -3.37 17.64
N ASP A 151 4.91 -3.71 18.80
CA ASP A 151 4.63 -5.10 19.19
C ASP A 151 3.56 -5.74 18.27
N LEU A 152 2.52 -5.00 17.92
CA LEU A 152 1.50 -5.43 16.98
C LEU A 152 2.12 -5.72 15.60
N ARG A 153 2.98 -4.83 15.13
CA ARG A 153 3.67 -4.94 13.84
C ARG A 153 4.60 -6.16 13.81
N GLU A 154 5.39 -6.38 14.86
CA GLU A 154 6.28 -7.54 14.98
C GLU A 154 5.50 -8.85 15.05
N ARG A 155 4.38 -8.88 15.75
CA ARG A 155 3.49 -10.04 15.79
C ARG A 155 2.89 -10.32 14.41
N ALA A 156 2.34 -9.30 13.73
CA ALA A 156 1.79 -9.43 12.39
C ALA A 156 2.84 -9.96 11.39
N TRP A 157 4.08 -9.47 11.48
CA TRP A 157 5.19 -9.95 10.67
C TRP A 157 5.49 -11.43 10.94
N ARG A 158 5.67 -11.83 12.19
CA ARG A 158 5.95 -13.24 12.56
C ARG A 158 4.84 -14.19 12.14
N GLU A 159 3.59 -13.72 12.16
CA GLU A 159 2.42 -14.49 11.73
C GLU A 159 2.25 -14.50 10.20
N GLY A 160 3.10 -13.82 9.46
CA GLY A 160 3.05 -13.73 8.01
C GLY A 160 1.83 -12.98 7.48
N GLN A 161 1.26 -12.07 8.26
CA GLN A 161 0.08 -11.31 7.83
C GLN A 161 0.43 -10.36 6.69
N VAL A 162 -0.41 -10.36 5.66
CA VAL A 162 -0.26 -9.50 4.48
C VAL A 162 -1.37 -8.46 4.46
N CYS A 163 -1.00 -7.22 4.15
CA CYS A 163 -1.96 -6.15 3.99
C CYS A 163 -2.59 -6.19 2.58
N HIS A 164 -3.91 -6.10 2.48
CA HIS A 164 -4.61 -6.04 1.20
C HIS A 164 -4.60 -4.63 0.57
N GLY A 165 -4.08 -3.62 1.28
CA GLY A 165 -4.14 -2.23 0.84
C GLY A 165 -5.57 -1.70 0.85
N GLU A 166 -6.01 -1.13 -0.26
CA GLU A 166 -7.38 -0.65 -0.42
C GLU A 166 -8.33 -1.81 -0.73
N TYR A 167 -9.38 -1.95 0.08
CA TYR A 167 -10.47 -2.89 -0.16
C TYR A 167 -11.55 -2.21 -0.99
N ASN A 168 -11.36 -2.21 -2.30
CA ASN A 168 -12.32 -1.70 -3.28
C ASN A 168 -13.05 -2.89 -3.92
N GLN A 169 -14.35 -2.77 -4.03
CA GLN A 169 -15.20 -3.71 -4.78
C GLN A 169 -15.74 -3.05 -6.04
#